data_cd8941b194e0570057a6af45042f9d9f
#
_entry.id   cd8941b194e0570057a6af45042f9d9f
#
_cell.length_a   1.000
_cell.length_b   1.000
_cell.length_c   1.000
_cell.angle_alpha   90.00
_cell.angle_beta   90.00
_cell.angle_gamma   90.00
#
_symmetry.space_group_name_H-M   'P 1'
#
loop_
_entity.id
_entity.type
_entity.pdbx_description
1 polymer ?
#
loop_
_entity_poly.entity_id
_entity_poly.type
_entity_poly.pdbx_seq_one_letter_code
_entity_poly.pdbx_strand_id
1 'polypeptide(L)'
;MGDIVTREQVASLITRYFSQQISDDEKVAALNHFRQTLHELSPFTREPVDLVLWVKASEVVANDYNPNVMAAGEKKLLQHSLQEDGFTQPVVVSEEKGQYLVVDGFHRQLLGRRESGAGKRLKGWLPVTCINPERKGQAERIASTIRHNRARGKHQIASMSDIVRDLARLGWTDERI
;
A
#
# COMPACT_ATOMS: atom_id res chain seq x y z
N MET A 1 -17.33 18.02 -36.08
CA MET A 1 -16.53 18.38 -34.89
C MET A 1 -17.21 17.71 -33.72
N GLY A 2 -16.58 16.68 -33.11
CA GLY A 2 -17.19 16.01 -31.96
C GLY A 2 -17.25 16.97 -30.78
N ASP A 3 -18.33 16.91 -30.00
CA ASP A 3 -18.46 17.73 -28.80
C ASP A 3 -17.32 17.45 -27.84
N ILE A 4 -16.62 18.51 -27.40
CA ILE A 4 -15.55 18.42 -26.42
C ILE A 4 -16.17 18.07 -25.06
N VAL A 5 -15.81 16.92 -24.51
CA VAL A 5 -16.26 16.49 -23.18
C VAL A 5 -15.60 17.36 -22.11
N THR A 6 -16.40 17.99 -21.25
CA THR A 6 -15.90 18.82 -20.13
C THR A 6 -15.67 17.99 -18.87
N ARG A 7 -14.85 18.51 -17.95
CA ARG A 7 -14.60 17.89 -16.64
C ARG A 7 -15.91 17.76 -15.83
N GLU A 8 -16.78 18.74 -15.92
CA GLU A 8 -18.08 18.79 -15.24
C GLU A 8 -19.03 17.69 -15.73
N GLN A 9 -19.03 17.41 -17.05
CA GLN A 9 -19.79 16.30 -17.61
C GLN A 9 -19.30 14.96 -17.09
N VAL A 10 -17.97 14.74 -17.05
CA VAL A 10 -17.37 13.51 -16.50
C VAL A 10 -17.70 13.39 -15.01
N ALA A 11 -17.52 14.44 -14.22
CA ALA A 11 -17.84 14.46 -12.79
C ALA A 11 -19.33 14.13 -12.53
N SER A 12 -20.24 14.68 -13.34
CA SER A 12 -21.67 14.40 -13.27
C SER A 12 -21.98 12.91 -13.53
N LEU A 13 -21.34 12.30 -14.53
CA LEU A 13 -21.50 10.86 -14.82
C LEU A 13 -21.00 9.99 -13.69
N ILE A 14 -19.83 10.30 -13.11
CA ILE A 14 -19.28 9.59 -11.95
C ILE A 14 -20.24 9.73 -10.75
N THR A 15 -20.70 10.93 -10.44
CA THR A 15 -21.66 11.18 -9.36
C THR A 15 -22.93 10.36 -9.54
N ARG A 16 -23.50 10.36 -10.75
CA ARG A 16 -24.69 9.59 -11.08
C ARG A 16 -24.49 8.08 -10.90
N TYR A 17 -23.30 7.58 -11.28
CA TYR A 17 -22.95 6.17 -11.09
C TYR A 17 -22.95 5.80 -9.60
N PHE A 18 -22.26 6.57 -8.75
CA PHE A 18 -22.15 6.29 -7.31
C PHE A 18 -23.43 6.58 -6.51
N SER A 19 -24.39 7.31 -7.08
CA SER A 19 -25.71 7.55 -6.48
C SER A 19 -26.69 6.38 -6.67
N GLN A 20 -26.34 5.37 -7.45
CA GLN A 20 -27.14 4.17 -7.61
C GLN A 20 -27.11 3.32 -6.33
N GLN A 21 -28.14 2.49 -6.16
CA GLN A 21 -28.18 1.50 -5.06
C GLN A 21 -27.29 0.30 -5.40
N ILE A 22 -25.99 0.46 -5.18
CA ILE A 22 -24.97 -0.58 -5.36
C ILE A 22 -24.28 -0.88 -4.02
N SER A 23 -23.80 -2.09 -3.85
CA SER A 23 -23.09 -2.53 -2.64
C SER A 23 -21.79 -1.78 -2.40
N ASP A 24 -21.27 -1.80 -1.17
CA ASP A 24 -19.95 -1.22 -0.87
C ASP A 24 -18.83 -1.89 -1.70
N ASP A 25 -18.92 -3.21 -1.95
CA ASP A 25 -17.95 -3.93 -2.76
C ASP A 25 -17.97 -3.46 -4.23
N GLU A 26 -19.14 -3.24 -4.81
CA GLU A 26 -19.30 -2.67 -6.16
C GLU A 26 -18.78 -1.23 -6.22
N LYS A 27 -19.03 -0.42 -5.19
CA LYS A 27 -18.49 0.95 -5.09
C LYS A 27 -16.97 0.94 -5.07
N VAL A 28 -16.37 0.04 -4.29
CA VAL A 28 -14.90 -0.07 -4.21
C VAL A 28 -14.34 -0.57 -5.54
N ALA A 29 -14.96 -1.56 -6.19
CA ALA A 29 -14.52 -2.04 -7.49
C ALA A 29 -14.57 -0.92 -8.55
N ALA A 30 -15.66 -0.14 -8.60
CA ALA A 30 -15.79 1.00 -9.51
C ALA A 30 -14.76 2.10 -9.20
N LEU A 31 -14.55 2.42 -7.91
CA LEU A 31 -13.55 3.40 -7.49
C LEU A 31 -12.14 3.00 -7.93
N ASN A 32 -11.77 1.73 -7.75
CA ASN A 32 -10.49 1.21 -8.19
C ASN A 32 -10.35 1.26 -9.72
N HIS A 33 -11.40 0.88 -10.45
CA HIS A 33 -11.40 0.94 -11.91
C HIS A 33 -11.17 2.37 -12.42
N PHE A 34 -11.89 3.36 -11.87
CA PHE A 34 -11.68 4.76 -12.26
C PHE A 34 -10.28 5.27 -11.90
N ARG A 35 -9.74 4.88 -10.75
CA ARG A 35 -8.37 5.22 -10.38
C ARG A 35 -7.33 4.63 -11.33
N GLN A 36 -7.51 3.37 -11.76
CA GLN A 36 -6.64 2.73 -12.74
C GLN A 36 -6.71 3.46 -14.09
N THR A 37 -7.92 3.75 -14.58
CA THR A 37 -8.10 4.52 -15.82
C THR A 37 -7.42 5.89 -15.76
N LEU A 38 -7.57 6.61 -14.65
CA LEU A 38 -6.93 7.91 -14.46
C LEU A 38 -5.40 7.78 -14.40
N HIS A 39 -4.90 6.74 -13.73
CA HIS A 39 -3.46 6.47 -13.64
C HIS A 39 -2.86 6.18 -15.02
N GLU A 40 -3.53 5.39 -15.86
CA GLU A 40 -3.07 5.11 -17.23
C GLU A 40 -2.92 6.37 -18.09
N LEU A 41 -3.69 7.41 -17.77
CA LEU A 41 -3.68 8.72 -18.45
C LEU A 41 -2.84 9.77 -17.71
N SER A 42 -2.29 9.42 -16.54
CA SER A 42 -1.56 10.34 -15.68
C SER A 42 -0.14 10.61 -16.22
N PRO A 43 0.39 11.82 -16.09
CA PRO A 43 1.81 12.09 -16.32
C PRO A 43 2.72 11.43 -15.24
N PHE A 44 2.14 10.88 -14.16
CA PHE A 44 2.85 10.31 -13.01
C PHE A 44 2.75 8.78 -12.92
N THR A 45 2.55 8.09 -14.04
CA THR A 45 2.41 6.62 -14.11
C THR A 45 3.60 5.84 -13.54
N ARG A 46 4.77 6.48 -13.39
CA ARG A 46 5.95 5.87 -12.77
C ARG A 46 5.98 5.97 -11.24
N GLU A 47 5.10 6.78 -10.66
CA GLU A 47 5.08 7.04 -9.23
C GLU A 47 4.01 6.16 -8.55
N PRO A 48 4.40 5.21 -7.68
CA PRO A 48 3.45 4.31 -7.02
C PRO A 48 2.30 5.03 -6.30
N VAL A 49 2.55 6.20 -5.74
CA VAL A 49 1.56 6.98 -5.00
C VAL A 49 0.43 7.52 -5.90
N ASP A 50 0.65 7.62 -7.20
CA ASP A 50 -0.36 8.07 -8.16
C ASP A 50 -1.53 7.06 -8.27
N LEU A 51 -1.29 5.78 -7.93
CA LEU A 51 -2.30 4.74 -7.88
C LEU A 51 -2.42 4.13 -6.48
N VAL A 52 -3.44 4.54 -5.74
CA VAL A 52 -3.82 3.92 -4.47
C VAL A 52 -5.12 3.14 -4.66
N LEU A 53 -5.06 1.83 -4.46
CA LEU A 53 -6.20 0.92 -4.58
C LEU A 53 -6.70 0.48 -3.19
N TRP A 54 -8.01 0.23 -3.10
CA TRP A 54 -8.61 -0.46 -1.96
C TRP A 54 -8.70 -1.95 -2.27
N VAL A 55 -8.03 -2.77 -1.48
CA VAL A 55 -8.01 -4.23 -1.64
C VAL A 55 -8.53 -4.90 -0.38
N LYS A 56 -9.01 -6.15 -0.47
CA LYS A 56 -9.44 -6.89 0.72
C LYS A 56 -8.24 -7.09 1.64
N ALA A 57 -8.42 -6.81 2.92
CA ALA A 57 -7.36 -6.96 3.92
C ALA A 57 -6.84 -8.41 4.03
N SER A 58 -7.65 -9.40 3.63
CA SER A 58 -7.28 -10.82 3.54
C SER A 58 -6.25 -11.10 2.44
N GLU A 59 -6.20 -10.28 1.39
CA GLU A 59 -5.28 -10.41 0.26
C GLU A 59 -3.91 -9.77 0.54
N VAL A 60 -3.83 -8.95 1.60
CA VAL A 60 -2.58 -8.27 1.99
C VAL A 60 -1.84 -9.13 3.01
N VAL A 61 -0.75 -9.73 2.57
CA VAL A 61 0.06 -10.66 3.36
C VAL A 61 1.26 -9.93 3.95
N ALA A 62 1.48 -10.11 5.26
CA ALA A 62 2.69 -9.62 5.92
C ALA A 62 3.93 -10.33 5.37
N ASN A 63 5.05 -9.63 5.29
CA ASN A 63 6.32 -10.29 5.02
C ASN A 63 6.87 -10.94 6.31
N ASP A 64 7.60 -12.02 6.16
CA ASP A 64 8.25 -12.80 7.21
C ASP A 64 9.63 -12.24 7.62
N TYR A 65 10.13 -11.24 6.89
CA TYR A 65 11.44 -10.60 7.12
C TYR A 65 11.36 -9.14 7.58
N ASN A 66 10.24 -8.72 8.19
CA ASN A 66 10.10 -7.33 8.67
C ASN A 66 10.98 -7.11 9.92
N PRO A 67 12.05 -6.29 9.83
CA PRO A 67 12.96 -6.03 10.95
C PRO A 67 12.37 -5.10 12.01
N ASN A 68 11.21 -4.49 11.76
CA ASN A 68 10.67 -3.46 12.63
C ASN A 68 9.85 -4.08 13.76
N VAL A 69 10.38 -4.00 14.97
CA VAL A 69 9.64 -4.23 16.21
C VAL A 69 9.23 -2.88 16.77
N MET A 70 7.93 -2.63 16.80
CA MET A 70 7.38 -1.40 17.37
C MET A 70 7.16 -1.55 18.85
N ALA A 71 7.66 -0.60 19.66
CA ALA A 71 7.40 -0.56 21.10
C ALA A 71 5.89 -0.37 21.37
N ALA A 72 5.42 -0.85 22.53
CA ALA A 72 4.00 -0.79 22.88
C ALA A 72 3.43 0.65 22.87
N GLY A 73 4.23 1.64 23.30
CA GLY A 73 3.88 3.06 23.27
C GLY A 73 3.71 3.59 21.84
N GLU A 74 4.65 3.29 20.96
CA GLU A 74 4.60 3.69 19.55
C GLU A 74 3.40 3.08 18.82
N LYS A 75 3.07 1.81 19.15
CA LYS A 75 1.88 1.15 18.59
C LYS A 75 0.58 1.83 19.01
N LYS A 76 0.49 2.29 20.28
CA LYS A 76 -0.66 3.07 20.76
C LYS A 76 -0.77 4.42 20.04
N LEU A 77 0.36 5.12 19.85
CA LEU A 77 0.39 6.38 19.11
C LEU A 77 -0.05 6.19 17.66
N LEU A 78 0.45 5.15 16.97
CA LEU A 78 0.02 4.86 15.61
C LEU A 78 -1.46 4.49 15.56
N GLN A 79 -1.96 3.71 16.52
CA GLN A 79 -3.37 3.37 16.60
C GLN A 79 -4.23 4.64 16.81
N HIS A 80 -3.80 5.54 17.66
CA HIS A 80 -4.48 6.82 17.90
C HIS A 80 -4.48 7.68 16.62
N SER A 81 -3.34 7.85 15.97
CA SER A 81 -3.27 8.60 14.70
C SER A 81 -4.20 7.99 13.63
N LEU A 82 -4.22 6.66 13.46
CA LEU A 82 -5.14 6.03 12.51
C LEU A 82 -6.62 6.22 12.88
N GLN A 83 -6.94 6.39 14.16
CA GLN A 83 -8.31 6.68 14.62
C GLN A 83 -8.71 8.13 14.34
N GLU A 84 -7.86 9.08 14.64
CA GLU A 84 -8.13 10.52 14.51
C GLU A 84 -7.95 11.00 13.06
N ASP A 85 -6.79 10.68 12.45
CA ASP A 85 -6.40 11.22 11.14
C ASP A 85 -6.79 10.31 9.97
N GLY A 86 -7.08 9.02 10.23
CA GLY A 86 -7.31 8.01 9.21
C GLY A 86 -6.01 7.48 8.58
N PHE A 87 -6.13 6.77 7.47
CA PHE A 87 -5.00 6.30 6.68
C PHE A 87 -4.46 7.41 5.78
N THR A 88 -3.53 8.19 6.28
CA THR A 88 -2.86 9.28 5.52
C THR A 88 -1.79 8.75 4.56
N GLN A 89 -1.33 7.51 4.76
CA GLN A 89 -0.36 6.84 3.89
C GLN A 89 -0.84 5.41 3.58
N PRO A 90 -0.86 4.99 2.32
CA PRO A 90 -1.20 3.62 1.95
C PRO A 90 -0.17 2.61 2.47
N VAL A 91 -0.54 1.35 2.53
CA VAL A 91 0.41 0.25 2.71
C VAL A 91 1.15 0.06 1.39
N VAL A 92 2.47 0.05 1.42
CA VAL A 92 3.29 -0.20 0.23
C VAL A 92 3.45 -1.71 0.06
N VAL A 93 3.11 -2.22 -1.11
CA VAL A 93 3.08 -3.65 -1.39
C VAL A 93 3.80 -4.00 -2.69
N SER A 94 4.16 -5.27 -2.84
CA SER A 94 4.52 -5.91 -4.11
C SER A 94 3.43 -6.90 -4.46
N GLU A 95 2.94 -6.87 -5.68
CA GLU A 95 1.96 -7.84 -6.16
C GLU A 95 2.66 -9.09 -6.71
N GLU A 96 2.36 -10.24 -6.13
CA GLU A 96 2.88 -11.54 -6.57
C GLU A 96 1.79 -12.60 -6.53
N LYS A 97 1.57 -13.26 -7.65
CA LYS A 97 0.61 -14.38 -7.78
C LYS A 97 -0.79 -14.06 -7.25
N GLY A 98 -1.25 -12.83 -7.45
CA GLY A 98 -2.56 -12.38 -6.99
C GLY A 98 -2.65 -12.05 -5.50
N GLN A 99 -1.52 -11.95 -4.81
CA GLN A 99 -1.41 -11.50 -3.41
C GLN A 99 -0.60 -10.22 -3.31
N TYR A 100 -0.90 -9.40 -2.32
CA TYR A 100 -0.21 -8.15 -2.00
C TYR A 100 0.73 -8.35 -0.82
N LEU A 101 2.03 -8.51 -1.08
CA LEU A 101 3.05 -8.71 -0.07
C LEU A 101 3.53 -7.37 0.47
N VAL A 102 3.45 -7.16 1.78
CA VAL A 102 3.82 -5.89 2.42
C VAL A 102 5.32 -5.61 2.26
N VAL A 103 5.66 -4.45 1.71
CA VAL A 103 7.01 -3.89 1.63
C VAL A 103 7.22 -2.86 2.74
N ASP A 104 6.25 -1.97 2.95
CA ASP A 104 6.23 -0.99 4.03
C ASP A 104 4.82 -0.77 4.57
N GLY A 105 4.71 -0.35 5.84
CA GLY A 105 3.44 -0.14 6.51
C GLY A 105 2.87 -1.38 7.21
N PHE A 106 3.72 -2.33 7.60
CA PHE A 106 3.33 -3.55 8.32
C PHE A 106 2.40 -3.28 9.51
N HIS A 107 2.74 -2.31 10.36
CA HIS A 107 1.90 -1.99 11.52
C HIS A 107 0.57 -1.32 11.15
N ARG A 108 0.54 -0.54 10.06
CA ARG A 108 -0.71 0.01 9.49
C ARG A 108 -1.60 -1.10 8.95
N GLN A 109 -1.03 -2.06 8.23
CA GLN A 109 -1.73 -3.26 7.76
C GLN A 109 -2.30 -4.06 8.94
N LEU A 110 -1.48 -4.32 9.96
CA LEU A 110 -1.91 -5.07 11.15
C LEU A 110 -3.04 -4.38 11.91
N LEU A 111 -2.99 -3.05 12.08
CA LEU A 111 -4.03 -2.28 12.76
C LEU A 111 -5.29 -2.12 11.90
N GLY A 112 -5.14 -1.98 10.58
CA GLY A 112 -6.25 -1.85 9.65
C GLY A 112 -7.05 -3.14 9.44
N ARG A 113 -6.45 -4.30 9.69
CA ARG A 113 -7.15 -5.60 9.65
C ARG A 113 -8.04 -5.89 10.86
N ARG A 114 -7.89 -5.14 11.95
CA ARG A 114 -8.63 -5.39 13.19
C ARG A 114 -10.10 -5.00 13.02
N GLU A 115 -10.99 -5.76 13.65
CA GLU A 115 -12.42 -5.47 13.71
C GLU A 115 -12.77 -4.33 14.68
N SER A 116 -11.77 -3.65 15.24
CA SER A 116 -11.91 -2.56 16.20
C SER A 116 -11.14 -1.32 15.78
N GLY A 117 -11.54 -0.17 16.28
CA GLY A 117 -10.88 1.11 15.98
C GLY A 117 -10.92 1.48 14.49
N ALA A 118 -9.77 1.85 13.94
CA ALA A 118 -9.65 2.23 12.53
C ALA A 118 -10.08 1.09 11.58
N GLY A 119 -9.75 -0.16 11.90
CA GLY A 119 -10.08 -1.32 11.08
C GLY A 119 -11.59 -1.55 10.90
N LYS A 120 -12.40 -1.27 11.93
CA LYS A 120 -13.87 -1.34 11.82
C LYS A 120 -14.41 -0.38 10.74
N ARG A 121 -13.84 0.83 10.67
CA ARG A 121 -14.22 1.87 9.70
C ARG A 121 -13.88 1.45 8.26
N LEU A 122 -12.84 0.66 8.09
CA LEU A 122 -12.36 0.19 6.78
C LEU A 122 -13.17 -0.98 6.20
N LYS A 123 -14.07 -1.58 6.97
CA LYS A 123 -14.98 -2.66 6.53
C LYS A 123 -14.26 -3.82 5.80
N GLY A 124 -13.03 -4.16 6.25
CA GLY A 124 -12.23 -5.22 5.65
C GLY A 124 -11.41 -4.82 4.42
N TRP A 125 -11.33 -3.54 4.09
CA TRP A 125 -10.48 -3.01 3.02
C TRP A 125 -9.21 -2.35 3.56
N LEU A 126 -8.15 -2.34 2.74
CA LEU A 126 -6.91 -1.62 3.03
C LEU A 126 -6.50 -0.79 1.81
N PRO A 127 -6.02 0.45 2.02
CA PRO A 127 -5.45 1.23 0.94
C PRO A 127 -4.02 0.74 0.68
N VAL A 128 -3.73 0.36 -0.56
CA VAL A 128 -2.40 -0.11 -0.97
C VAL A 128 -1.89 0.69 -2.15
N THR A 129 -0.57 0.79 -2.26
CA THR A 129 0.11 1.20 -3.48
C THR A 129 1.20 0.19 -3.81
N CYS A 130 1.32 -0.20 -5.08
CA CYS A 130 2.29 -1.18 -5.51
C CYS A 130 3.62 -0.52 -5.87
N ILE A 131 4.74 -1.10 -5.41
CA ILE A 131 6.05 -0.70 -5.92
C ILE A 131 6.13 -1.00 -7.42
N ASN A 132 7.06 -0.33 -8.11
CA ASN A 132 7.27 -0.52 -9.54
C ASN A 132 7.32 -2.03 -9.89
N PRO A 133 6.46 -2.52 -10.81
CA PRO A 133 6.37 -3.93 -11.18
C PRO A 133 7.64 -4.50 -11.82
N GLU A 134 8.57 -3.67 -12.28
CA GLU A 134 9.88 -4.12 -12.76
C GLU A 134 10.76 -4.66 -11.62
N ARG A 135 10.45 -4.32 -10.35
CA ARG A 135 11.16 -4.78 -9.16
C ARG A 135 10.48 -6.02 -8.56
N LYS A 136 10.48 -7.11 -9.31
CA LYS A 136 9.91 -8.39 -8.87
C LYS A 136 10.93 -9.27 -8.17
N GLY A 137 10.44 -10.19 -7.32
CA GLY A 137 11.24 -11.18 -6.64
C GLY A 137 11.62 -10.81 -5.20
N GLN A 138 12.01 -11.83 -4.44
CA GLN A 138 12.28 -11.73 -3.01
C GLN A 138 13.41 -10.73 -2.69
N ALA A 139 14.51 -10.75 -3.44
CA ALA A 139 15.64 -9.87 -3.23
C ALA A 139 15.28 -8.38 -3.41
N GLU A 140 14.52 -8.04 -4.46
CA GLU A 140 14.08 -6.67 -4.70
C GLU A 140 13.11 -6.18 -3.62
N ARG A 141 12.21 -7.06 -3.12
CA ARG A 141 11.32 -6.72 -2.00
C ARG A 141 12.09 -6.46 -0.72
N ILE A 142 13.03 -7.33 -0.36
CA ILE A 142 13.88 -7.17 0.82
C ILE A 142 14.64 -5.84 0.73
N ALA A 143 15.28 -5.56 -0.40
CA ALA A 143 15.99 -4.32 -0.63
C ALA A 143 15.07 -3.09 -0.56
N SER A 144 13.86 -3.18 -1.11
CA SER A 144 12.87 -2.11 -1.01
C SER A 144 12.45 -1.87 0.44
N THR A 145 12.17 -2.94 1.19
CA THR A 145 11.85 -2.85 2.63
C THR A 145 12.99 -2.19 3.41
N ILE A 146 14.24 -2.55 3.14
CA ILE A 146 15.40 -1.94 3.78
C ILE A 146 15.50 -0.45 3.46
N ARG A 147 15.38 -0.06 2.18
CA ARG A 147 15.44 1.35 1.77
C ARG A 147 14.37 2.18 2.45
N HIS A 148 13.11 1.70 2.46
CA HIS A 148 11.99 2.38 3.12
C HIS A 148 12.21 2.51 4.62
N ASN A 149 12.73 1.46 5.27
CA ASN A 149 12.97 1.47 6.70
C ASN A 149 14.15 2.35 7.08
N ARG A 150 15.26 2.31 6.35
CA ARG A 150 16.45 3.16 6.59
C ARG A 150 16.16 4.65 6.47
N ALA A 151 15.29 5.02 5.54
CA ALA A 151 14.87 6.42 5.36
C ALA A 151 14.11 6.99 6.56
N ARG A 152 13.59 6.14 7.47
CA ARG A 152 12.73 6.56 8.59
C ARG A 152 13.41 6.64 9.96
N GLY A 153 14.70 6.29 10.11
CA GLY A 153 15.45 6.46 11.36
C GLY A 153 15.96 5.17 12.01
N LYS A 154 16.10 5.16 13.35
CA LYS A 154 16.80 4.10 14.10
C LYS A 154 16.12 2.74 14.01
N HIS A 155 16.85 1.72 13.59
CA HIS A 155 16.43 0.33 13.51
C HIS A 155 17.25 -0.57 14.43
N GLN A 156 16.76 -1.75 14.77
CA GLN A 156 17.54 -2.76 15.48
C GLN A 156 18.64 -3.28 14.54
N ILE A 157 19.89 -2.99 14.89
CA ILE A 157 21.10 -3.30 14.08
C ILE A 157 21.21 -4.80 13.78
N ALA A 158 20.83 -5.67 14.74
CA ALA A 158 20.91 -7.12 14.58
C ALA A 158 20.03 -7.64 13.42
N SER A 159 18.75 -7.21 13.38
CA SER A 159 17.83 -7.60 12.32
C SER A 159 18.26 -7.10 10.94
N MET A 160 18.89 -5.92 10.87
CA MET A 160 19.41 -5.38 9.61
C MET A 160 20.61 -6.19 9.11
N SER A 161 21.50 -6.62 10.00
CA SER A 161 22.65 -7.46 9.64
C SER A 161 22.23 -8.81 9.06
N ASP A 162 21.16 -9.41 9.57
CA ASP A 162 20.61 -10.66 9.06
C ASP A 162 20.04 -10.49 7.66
N ILE A 163 19.31 -9.40 7.42
CA ILE A 163 18.74 -9.07 6.10
C ILE A 163 19.84 -8.80 5.07
N VAL A 164 20.88 -8.02 5.43
CA VAL A 164 22.03 -7.78 4.55
C VAL A 164 22.71 -9.10 4.17
N ARG A 165 22.87 -10.02 5.14
CA ARG A 165 23.44 -11.35 4.90
C ARG A 165 22.58 -12.18 3.93
N ASP A 166 21.27 -12.11 4.04
CA ASP A 166 20.35 -12.83 3.16
C ASP A 166 20.37 -12.25 1.74
N LEU A 167 20.47 -10.93 1.57
CA LEU A 167 20.67 -10.31 0.26
C LEU A 167 21.98 -10.73 -0.39
N ALA A 168 23.08 -10.78 0.38
CA ALA A 168 24.36 -11.26 -0.10
C ALA A 168 24.28 -12.74 -0.55
N ARG A 169 23.56 -13.61 0.19
CA ARG A 169 23.28 -15.00 -0.20
C ARG A 169 22.46 -15.10 -1.48
N LEU A 170 21.60 -14.14 -1.75
CA LEU A 170 20.82 -14.04 -2.98
C LEU A 170 21.60 -13.42 -4.15
N GLY A 171 22.92 -13.23 -3.98
CA GLY A 171 23.83 -12.76 -5.02
C GLY A 171 23.91 -11.25 -5.22
N TRP A 172 23.42 -10.46 -4.26
CA TRP A 172 23.59 -9.01 -4.31
C TRP A 172 25.00 -8.59 -3.88
N THR A 173 25.59 -7.63 -4.58
CA THR A 173 26.88 -7.04 -4.23
C THR A 173 26.70 -5.97 -3.16
N ASP A 174 27.79 -5.64 -2.43
CA ASP A 174 27.80 -4.60 -1.39
C ASP A 174 27.34 -3.24 -1.92
N GLU A 175 27.66 -2.92 -3.18
CA GLU A 175 27.23 -1.68 -3.84
C GLU A 175 25.73 -1.62 -4.12
N ARG A 176 25.08 -2.80 -4.20
CA ARG A 176 23.65 -2.93 -4.47
C ARG A 176 22.81 -3.02 -3.19
N ILE A 177 23.41 -3.44 -2.08
CA ILE A 177 22.79 -3.54 -0.74
C ILE A 177 22.85 -2.19 -0.04
#